data_6ff7f24f1a9409aeb355c1927c7c5bdb
#
_entry.id   6ff7f24f1a9409aeb355c1927c7c5bdb
#
_cell.length_a   1.000
_cell.length_b   1.000
_cell.length_c   1.000
_cell.angle_alpha   90.00
_cell.angle_beta   90.00
_cell.angle_gamma   90.00
#
_symmetry.space_group_name_H-M   'P 1'
#
loop_
_entity.id
_entity.type
_entity.pdbx_description
1 polymer ?
#
loop_
_entity_poly.entity_id
_entity_poly.type
_entity_poly.pdbx_seq_one_letter_code
_entity_poly.pdbx_strand_id
1 'polypeptide(L)'
;MRQLFRTTMLVAALGGMFVDATHAQDRVRIGVLNDQSGVFSTYQGIGSVVSAQMAVEDYGGKAAGKPVEIITADHQNKTDIGIGIARRWYENDGVDAIFDIPNSSIALAVAGMSAEKNKVFVGSGAGTVLLTGEKCTPNTVHWTYDTYAYGRGLGKAIVQQGGKKWFFITADYAFGHDLEKQAAEAVKASGGEVLGSVRHPLGTADYASFLLQAQASGANVVGFANAGDDTITSMKQAAEFGLTKDHKLVGLILGMNGLPSLGLKFAQGAQIMNPFYWDLNDGTRAFAKRFAERIPSKAYPNDMQAGVYASVIHYLKAVDKVGGAKDGKAVVTAMKEMPTDDPLFGKGYIRKDGRKIHPLYLLQVKAPEESNSAWDLLKVVATIKGEDAFRAESEGKCPLTTQ
;
A
#
# COMPACT_ATOMS: atom_id res chain seq x y z
N MET A 1 -75.96 57.56 -25.83
CA MET A 1 -75.31 56.24 -25.93
C MET A 1 -73.83 56.47 -25.80
N ARG A 2 -73.26 56.29 -24.61
CA ARG A 2 -71.80 56.36 -24.32
C ARG A 2 -71.41 55.08 -23.62
N GLN A 3 -70.61 54.23 -24.29
CA GLN A 3 -70.05 53.02 -23.75
C GLN A 3 -68.78 53.41 -22.98
N LEU A 4 -68.70 53.01 -21.71
CA LEU A 4 -67.51 53.11 -20.86
C LEU A 4 -66.68 51.82 -21.09
N PHE A 5 -65.43 52.01 -21.56
CA PHE A 5 -64.40 50.95 -21.54
C PHE A 5 -63.78 50.91 -20.14
N ARG A 6 -63.88 49.72 -19.49
CA ARG A 6 -63.13 49.44 -18.29
C ARG A 6 -61.83 48.72 -18.69
N THR A 7 -60.71 49.38 -18.49
CA THR A 7 -59.37 48.81 -18.66
C THR A 7 -58.99 48.06 -17.39
N THR A 8 -58.86 46.72 -17.48
CA THR A 8 -58.38 45.87 -16.35
C THR A 8 -56.87 45.81 -16.45
N MET A 9 -56.11 46.38 -15.46
CA MET A 9 -54.69 46.22 -15.30
C MET A 9 -54.41 44.83 -14.74
N LEU A 10 -53.66 44.00 -15.48
CA LEU A 10 -53.13 42.72 -15.05
C LEU A 10 -51.76 42.98 -14.40
N VAL A 11 -51.65 42.86 -13.04
CA VAL A 11 -50.39 42.93 -12.34
C VAL A 11 -49.73 41.54 -12.43
N ALA A 12 -48.69 41.44 -13.22
CA ALA A 12 -47.86 40.25 -13.29
C ALA A 12 -46.91 40.22 -12.09
N ALA A 13 -47.18 39.36 -11.12
CA ALA A 13 -46.27 39.05 -10.01
C ALA A 13 -45.11 38.24 -10.54
N LEU A 14 -43.92 38.84 -10.77
CA LEU A 14 -42.65 38.12 -10.93
C LEU A 14 -42.29 37.44 -9.59
N GLY A 15 -42.65 36.16 -9.48
CA GLY A 15 -42.10 35.31 -8.44
C GLY A 15 -40.63 35.03 -8.74
N GLY A 16 -39.73 35.71 -8.04
CA GLY A 16 -38.30 35.40 -8.07
C GLY A 16 -38.09 33.97 -7.56
N MET A 17 -37.76 33.06 -8.43
CA MET A 17 -37.18 31.77 -8.04
C MET A 17 -35.79 32.09 -7.45
N PHE A 18 -35.71 32.14 -6.12
CA PHE A 18 -34.43 31.96 -5.45
C PHE A 18 -33.96 30.51 -5.76
N VAL A 19 -33.07 30.39 -6.74
CA VAL A 19 -32.26 29.19 -6.87
C VAL A 19 -31.38 29.21 -5.63
N ASP A 20 -31.74 28.41 -4.62
CA ASP A 20 -30.81 28.05 -3.55
C ASP A 20 -29.59 27.48 -4.24
N ALA A 21 -28.53 28.31 -4.35
CA ALA A 21 -27.20 27.82 -4.63
C ALA A 21 -26.89 26.86 -3.48
N THR A 22 -27.09 25.57 -3.71
CA THR A 22 -26.61 24.52 -2.82
C THR A 22 -25.13 24.80 -2.64
N HIS A 23 -24.78 25.42 -1.51
CA HIS A 23 -23.41 25.55 -1.08
C HIS A 23 -22.85 24.12 -1.09
N ALA A 24 -21.96 23.82 -2.03
CA ALA A 24 -21.21 22.58 -2.00
C ALA A 24 -20.63 22.48 -0.61
N GLN A 25 -21.21 21.61 0.23
CA GLN A 25 -20.88 21.53 1.64
C GLN A 25 -19.36 21.33 1.73
N ASP A 26 -18.65 22.30 2.33
CA ASP A 26 -17.21 22.25 2.47
C ASP A 26 -16.84 21.00 3.29
N ARG A 27 -16.13 20.08 2.68
CA ARG A 27 -15.83 18.73 3.21
C ARG A 27 -14.35 18.41 3.09
N VAL A 28 -13.87 17.49 3.89
CA VAL A 28 -12.58 16.86 3.72
C VAL A 28 -12.78 15.66 2.77
N ARG A 29 -12.14 15.69 1.61
CA ARG A 29 -12.31 14.63 0.61
C ARG A 29 -11.05 13.77 0.49
N ILE A 30 -11.22 12.46 0.74
CA ILE A 30 -10.19 11.45 0.66
C ILE A 30 -10.42 10.58 -0.58
N GLY A 31 -9.40 10.43 -1.43
CA GLY A 31 -9.40 9.50 -2.56
C GLY A 31 -8.64 8.21 -2.22
N VAL A 32 -9.29 7.06 -2.34
CA VAL A 32 -8.63 5.75 -2.33
C VAL A 32 -8.42 5.33 -3.78
N LEU A 33 -7.19 5.43 -4.25
CA LEU A 33 -6.81 5.12 -5.63
C LEU A 33 -5.97 3.86 -5.64
N ASN A 34 -6.53 2.77 -6.14
CA ASN A 34 -5.83 1.49 -6.09
C ASN A 34 -6.19 0.57 -7.28
N ASP A 35 -5.65 -0.64 -7.29
CA ASP A 35 -5.94 -1.68 -8.25
C ASP A 35 -7.09 -2.55 -7.73
N GLN A 36 -8.28 -2.41 -8.31
CA GLN A 36 -9.47 -3.17 -7.88
C GLN A 36 -9.77 -4.37 -8.77
N SER A 37 -9.14 -4.48 -9.93
CA SER A 37 -9.43 -5.51 -10.93
C SER A 37 -8.20 -6.21 -11.51
N GLY A 38 -6.98 -5.70 -11.26
CA GLY A 38 -5.71 -6.25 -11.75
C GLY A 38 -4.98 -7.12 -10.73
N VAL A 39 -3.69 -7.30 -10.95
CA VAL A 39 -2.80 -8.24 -10.21
C VAL A 39 -2.67 -7.96 -8.71
N PHE A 40 -3.01 -6.75 -8.25
CA PHE A 40 -2.96 -6.36 -6.84
C PHE A 40 -4.34 -6.33 -6.16
N SER A 41 -5.42 -6.67 -6.88
CA SER A 41 -6.80 -6.56 -6.36
C SER A 41 -7.03 -7.38 -5.08
N THR A 42 -6.41 -8.55 -4.96
CA THR A 42 -6.46 -9.40 -3.77
C THR A 42 -5.74 -8.78 -2.56
N TYR A 43 -4.70 -7.98 -2.81
CA TYR A 43 -3.89 -7.36 -1.74
C TYR A 43 -4.46 -6.03 -1.27
N GLN A 44 -5.11 -5.28 -2.12
CA GLN A 44 -5.69 -3.97 -1.80
C GLN A 44 -7.16 -3.91 -2.19
N GLY A 45 -7.46 -3.72 -3.46
CA GLY A 45 -8.79 -3.78 -4.01
C GLY A 45 -9.85 -3.08 -3.16
N ILE A 46 -11.00 -3.72 -3.06
CA ILE A 46 -12.10 -3.26 -2.21
C ILE A 46 -11.74 -3.26 -0.72
N GLY A 47 -10.79 -4.08 -0.29
CA GLY A 47 -10.34 -4.14 1.10
C GLY A 47 -9.74 -2.83 1.59
N SER A 48 -8.94 -2.13 0.77
CA SER A 48 -8.43 -0.80 1.11
C SER A 48 -9.55 0.24 1.22
N VAL A 49 -10.56 0.15 0.36
CA VAL A 49 -11.74 1.03 0.42
C VAL A 49 -12.51 0.82 1.72
N VAL A 50 -12.77 -0.44 2.07
CA VAL A 50 -13.43 -0.80 3.35
C VAL A 50 -12.61 -0.32 4.54
N SER A 51 -11.28 -0.47 4.51
CA SER A 51 -10.40 0.02 5.56
C SER A 51 -10.49 1.54 5.75
N ALA A 52 -10.51 2.30 4.66
CA ALA A 52 -10.67 3.75 4.73
C ALA A 52 -12.04 4.16 5.28
N GLN A 53 -13.11 3.47 4.86
CA GLN A 53 -14.47 3.69 5.38
C GLN A 53 -14.54 3.41 6.89
N MET A 54 -13.99 2.28 7.34
CA MET A 54 -13.92 1.94 8.76
C MET A 54 -13.14 3.00 9.56
N ALA A 55 -12.04 3.51 9.01
CA ALA A 55 -11.25 4.56 9.64
C ALA A 55 -12.04 5.87 9.82
N VAL A 56 -12.77 6.28 8.80
CA VAL A 56 -13.61 7.49 8.86
C VAL A 56 -14.76 7.32 9.85
N GLU A 57 -15.42 6.17 9.86
CA GLU A 57 -16.49 5.85 10.80
C GLU A 57 -15.97 5.86 12.25
N ASP A 58 -14.87 5.17 12.52
CA ASP A 58 -14.26 5.09 13.85
C ASP A 58 -13.71 6.43 14.33
N TYR A 59 -13.34 7.32 13.40
CA TYR A 59 -12.95 8.69 13.69
C TYR A 59 -14.14 9.63 13.97
N GLY A 60 -15.37 9.21 13.71
CA GLY A 60 -16.59 9.99 13.93
C GLY A 60 -17.11 10.73 12.71
N GLY A 61 -16.62 10.44 11.50
CA GLY A 61 -17.15 10.95 10.23
C GLY A 61 -16.84 12.41 9.91
N LYS A 62 -16.09 13.13 10.77
CA LYS A 62 -15.77 14.55 10.61
C LYS A 62 -14.32 14.83 10.99
N ALA A 63 -13.71 15.83 10.34
CA ALA A 63 -12.41 16.38 10.72
C ALA A 63 -12.41 17.90 10.47
N ALA A 64 -11.80 18.69 11.36
CA ALA A 64 -11.86 20.15 11.38
C ALA A 64 -13.31 20.70 11.29
N GLY A 65 -14.24 20.01 11.95
CA GLY A 65 -15.66 20.36 11.93
C GLY A 65 -16.41 20.03 10.64
N LYS A 66 -15.74 19.50 9.61
CA LYS A 66 -16.30 19.21 8.29
C LYS A 66 -16.55 17.71 8.11
N PRO A 67 -17.60 17.30 7.38
CA PRO A 67 -17.81 15.89 7.04
C PRO A 67 -16.66 15.37 6.18
N VAL A 68 -16.28 14.10 6.40
CA VAL A 68 -15.28 13.41 5.60
C VAL A 68 -15.99 12.58 4.54
N GLU A 69 -15.58 12.74 3.29
CA GLU A 69 -16.07 11.97 2.15
C GLU A 69 -14.94 11.11 1.57
N ILE A 70 -15.26 9.85 1.29
CA ILE A 70 -14.35 8.95 0.57
C ILE A 70 -14.86 8.78 -0.86
N ILE A 71 -13.97 9.01 -1.82
CA ILE A 71 -14.16 8.59 -3.20
C ILE A 71 -13.14 7.52 -3.56
N THR A 72 -13.48 6.67 -4.51
CA THR A 72 -12.61 5.55 -4.92
C THR A 72 -12.55 5.41 -6.42
N ALA A 73 -11.43 4.93 -6.93
CA ALA A 73 -11.29 4.57 -8.34
C ALA A 73 -10.29 3.43 -8.53
N ASP A 74 -10.57 2.63 -9.55
CA ASP A 74 -9.71 1.56 -10.03
C ASP A 74 -8.74 2.08 -11.09
N HIS A 75 -7.44 2.05 -10.82
CA HIS A 75 -6.44 2.40 -11.84
C HIS A 75 -6.03 1.19 -12.71
N GLN A 76 -6.60 -0.01 -12.48
CA GLN A 76 -6.37 -1.21 -13.28
C GLN A 76 -4.87 -1.57 -13.44
N ASN A 77 -4.05 -1.15 -12.49
CA ASN A 77 -2.59 -1.22 -12.55
C ASN A 77 -1.96 -0.57 -13.80
N LYS A 78 -2.66 0.39 -14.43
CA LYS A 78 -2.20 1.15 -15.60
C LYS A 78 -1.74 2.54 -15.21
N THR A 79 -0.50 2.88 -15.53
CA THR A 79 0.16 4.11 -15.08
C THR A 79 -0.54 5.37 -15.59
N ASP A 80 -0.94 5.39 -16.84
CA ASP A 80 -1.66 6.50 -17.48
C ASP A 80 -3.03 6.74 -16.85
N ILE A 81 -3.78 5.67 -16.58
CA ILE A 81 -5.09 5.74 -15.91
C ILE A 81 -4.93 6.29 -14.50
N GLY A 82 -3.99 5.75 -13.70
CA GLY A 82 -3.78 6.19 -12.33
C GLY A 82 -3.37 7.67 -12.22
N ILE A 83 -2.44 8.12 -13.07
CA ILE A 83 -2.01 9.52 -13.14
C ILE A 83 -3.17 10.42 -13.59
N GLY A 84 -3.94 10.01 -14.59
CA GLY A 84 -5.10 10.76 -15.09
C GLY A 84 -6.17 10.95 -14.02
N ILE A 85 -6.50 9.90 -13.25
CA ILE A 85 -7.45 9.96 -12.14
C ILE A 85 -6.94 10.90 -11.05
N ALA A 86 -5.68 10.74 -10.60
CA ALA A 86 -5.11 11.56 -9.55
C ALA A 86 -5.10 13.05 -9.92
N ARG A 87 -4.75 13.37 -11.18
CA ARG A 87 -4.79 14.74 -11.68
C ARG A 87 -6.19 15.33 -11.61
N ARG A 88 -7.19 14.63 -12.16
CA ARG A 88 -8.58 15.05 -12.12
C ARG A 88 -9.06 15.27 -10.68
N TRP A 89 -8.72 14.36 -9.78
CA TRP A 89 -9.11 14.43 -8.38
C TRP A 89 -8.54 15.66 -7.68
N TYR A 90 -7.26 15.97 -7.89
CA TYR A 90 -6.64 17.14 -7.27
C TYR A 90 -7.07 18.47 -7.91
N GLU A 91 -7.31 18.49 -9.23
CA GLU A 91 -7.60 19.73 -9.96
C GLU A 91 -9.10 20.04 -10.01
N ASN A 92 -9.96 19.03 -10.19
CA ASN A 92 -11.38 19.23 -10.49
C ASN A 92 -12.31 18.71 -9.40
N ASP A 93 -12.00 17.56 -8.81
CA ASP A 93 -12.91 16.89 -7.89
C ASP A 93 -12.68 17.30 -6.43
N GLY A 94 -11.73 18.21 -6.16
CA GLY A 94 -11.47 18.79 -4.86
C GLY A 94 -10.95 17.82 -3.78
N VAL A 95 -10.28 16.73 -4.20
CA VAL A 95 -9.64 15.77 -3.28
C VAL A 95 -8.50 16.46 -2.54
N ASP A 96 -8.44 16.25 -1.23
CA ASP A 96 -7.43 16.81 -0.36
C ASP A 96 -6.26 15.86 -0.14
N ALA A 97 -6.54 14.55 -0.10
CA ALA A 97 -5.55 13.51 0.10
C ALA A 97 -5.86 12.26 -0.73
N ILE A 98 -4.83 11.66 -1.34
CA ILE A 98 -4.91 10.35 -2.00
C ILE A 98 -4.19 9.31 -1.15
N PHE A 99 -4.81 8.15 -1.00
CA PHE A 99 -4.29 7.02 -0.22
C PHE A 99 -4.11 5.78 -1.07
N ASP A 100 -3.27 4.87 -0.56
CA ASP A 100 -2.98 3.53 -1.06
C ASP A 100 -1.98 3.52 -2.22
N ILE A 101 -2.41 3.38 -3.45
CA ILE A 101 -1.64 3.26 -4.70
C ILE A 101 -0.56 2.16 -4.63
N PRO A 102 -0.88 0.92 -5.06
CA PRO A 102 0.07 -0.20 -5.06
C PRO A 102 1.23 -0.06 -6.05
N ASN A 103 0.94 0.50 -7.21
CA ASN A 103 1.93 0.62 -8.27
C ASN A 103 2.93 1.75 -7.99
N SER A 104 4.20 1.38 -7.79
CA SER A 104 5.25 2.33 -7.43
C SER A 104 5.50 3.41 -8.49
N SER A 105 5.28 3.12 -9.79
CA SER A 105 5.41 4.12 -10.85
C SER A 105 4.31 5.19 -10.75
N ILE A 106 3.07 4.76 -10.48
CA ILE A 106 1.94 5.69 -10.23
C ILE A 106 2.19 6.48 -8.96
N ALA A 107 2.61 5.82 -7.87
CA ALA A 107 2.86 6.44 -6.59
C ALA A 107 3.93 7.55 -6.66
N LEU A 108 5.03 7.31 -7.37
CA LEU A 108 6.07 8.32 -7.59
C LEU A 108 5.55 9.54 -8.36
N ALA A 109 4.75 9.33 -9.40
CA ALA A 109 4.13 10.42 -10.14
C ALA A 109 3.13 11.23 -9.29
N VAL A 110 2.29 10.53 -8.51
CA VAL A 110 1.31 11.16 -7.61
C VAL A 110 2.00 11.90 -6.47
N ALA A 111 3.11 11.40 -5.93
CA ALA A 111 3.91 12.09 -4.92
C ALA A 111 4.45 13.44 -5.44
N GLY A 112 4.96 13.48 -6.68
CA GLY A 112 5.36 14.74 -7.33
C GLY A 112 4.18 15.70 -7.52
N MET A 113 3.06 15.17 -8.02
CA MET A 113 1.84 15.95 -8.24
C MET A 113 1.25 16.49 -6.94
N SER A 114 1.27 15.72 -5.85
CA SER A 114 0.77 16.16 -4.54
C SER A 114 1.59 17.35 -4.00
N ALA A 115 2.90 17.34 -4.21
CA ALA A 115 3.75 18.47 -3.84
C ALA A 115 3.46 19.72 -4.69
N GLU A 116 3.32 19.56 -6.02
CA GLU A 116 3.00 20.65 -6.94
C GLU A 116 1.66 21.31 -6.62
N LYS A 117 0.63 20.51 -6.29
CA LYS A 117 -0.73 20.98 -6.02
C LYS A 117 -0.99 21.30 -4.53
N ASN A 118 0.01 21.19 -3.69
CA ASN A 118 -0.10 21.29 -2.22
C ASN A 118 -1.21 20.39 -1.65
N LYS A 119 -1.25 19.14 -2.11
CA LYS A 119 -2.17 18.09 -1.67
C LYS A 119 -1.40 17.02 -0.88
N VAL A 120 -2.09 16.05 -0.31
CA VAL A 120 -1.46 14.96 0.45
C VAL A 120 -1.47 13.67 -0.33
N PHE A 121 -0.34 12.95 -0.30
CA PHE A 121 -0.27 11.56 -0.70
C PHE A 121 0.23 10.68 0.45
N VAL A 122 -0.52 9.62 0.77
CA VAL A 122 -0.11 8.61 1.75
C VAL A 122 -0.05 7.24 1.08
N GLY A 123 1.17 6.77 0.83
CA GLY A 123 1.42 5.47 0.22
C GLY A 123 1.41 4.36 1.27
N SER A 124 0.35 3.54 1.29
CA SER A 124 0.27 2.30 2.07
C SER A 124 0.52 1.05 1.23
N GLY A 125 0.31 1.15 -0.06
CA GLY A 125 0.49 0.04 -1.01
C GLY A 125 1.79 0.03 -1.78
N ALA A 126 2.32 1.19 -2.16
CA ALA A 126 3.59 1.29 -2.89
C ALA A 126 4.78 0.90 -2.02
N GLY A 127 5.73 0.14 -2.58
CA GLY A 127 6.89 -0.35 -1.83
C GLY A 127 8.21 0.34 -2.13
N THR A 128 8.35 1.14 -3.20
CA THR A 128 9.65 1.69 -3.57
C THR A 128 10.24 2.63 -2.53
N VAL A 129 11.51 2.43 -2.16
CA VAL A 129 12.26 3.33 -1.27
C VAL A 129 12.49 4.72 -1.84
N LEU A 130 12.23 4.94 -3.13
CA LEU A 130 12.40 6.26 -3.75
C LEU A 130 11.43 7.29 -3.18
N LEU A 131 10.25 6.87 -2.66
CA LEU A 131 9.27 7.76 -2.00
C LEU A 131 9.82 8.45 -0.76
N THR A 132 10.81 7.86 -0.10
CA THR A 132 11.51 8.40 1.09
C THR A 132 13.00 8.58 0.82
N GLY A 133 13.40 8.54 -0.44
CA GLY A 133 14.74 8.77 -0.95
C GLY A 133 14.80 9.98 -1.86
N GLU A 134 15.46 9.83 -2.99
CA GLU A 134 15.69 10.89 -3.98
C GLU A 134 14.40 11.55 -4.51
N LYS A 135 13.26 10.89 -4.39
CA LYS A 135 11.93 11.37 -4.83
C LYS A 135 11.01 11.75 -3.67
N CYS A 136 11.54 11.89 -2.45
CA CYS A 136 10.74 12.34 -1.32
C CYS A 136 10.18 13.75 -1.56
N THR A 137 8.98 14.01 -1.04
CA THR A 137 8.34 15.32 -1.12
C THR A 137 7.80 15.74 0.24
N PRO A 138 7.63 17.05 0.50
CA PRO A 138 7.07 17.51 1.77
C PRO A 138 5.61 17.11 1.99
N ASN A 139 4.93 16.66 0.94
CA ASN A 139 3.51 16.34 0.91
C ASN A 139 3.22 14.82 0.93
N THR A 140 4.27 13.99 1.10
CA THR A 140 4.14 12.53 1.03
C THR A 140 4.51 11.86 2.34
N VAL A 141 3.72 10.85 2.72
CA VAL A 141 4.02 9.88 3.78
C VAL A 141 4.03 8.48 3.19
N HIS A 142 5.07 7.71 3.45
CA HIS A 142 5.17 6.30 3.09
C HIS A 142 4.92 5.45 4.34
N TRP A 143 3.73 4.81 4.41
CA TRP A 143 3.20 4.31 5.68
C TRP A 143 3.63 2.91 6.04
N THR A 144 3.43 1.93 5.17
CA THR A 144 3.41 0.52 5.57
C THR A 144 4.78 -0.14 5.51
N TYR A 145 5.21 -0.57 4.34
CA TYR A 145 6.46 -1.31 4.10
C TYR A 145 7.29 -0.61 3.03
N ASP A 146 8.49 -1.11 2.78
CA ASP A 146 9.24 -0.77 1.60
C ASP A 146 10.14 -1.94 1.12
N THR A 147 10.65 -1.79 -0.08
CA THR A 147 11.51 -2.77 -0.73
C THR A 147 12.83 -2.99 0.01
N TYR A 148 13.32 -2.00 0.74
CA TYR A 148 14.51 -2.15 1.60
C TYR A 148 14.23 -3.12 2.74
N ALA A 149 13.18 -2.87 3.50
CA ALA A 149 12.84 -3.67 4.67
C ALA A 149 12.58 -5.14 4.30
N TYR A 150 11.82 -5.37 3.23
CA TYR A 150 11.47 -6.73 2.82
C TYR A 150 12.62 -7.43 2.08
N GLY A 151 13.21 -6.77 1.09
CA GLY A 151 14.30 -7.35 0.30
C GLY A 151 15.53 -7.65 1.15
N ARG A 152 15.94 -6.71 2.01
CA ARG A 152 17.11 -6.91 2.88
C ARG A 152 16.84 -7.89 4.01
N GLY A 153 15.67 -7.82 4.63
CA GLY A 153 15.29 -8.73 5.69
C GLY A 153 15.32 -10.19 5.24
N LEU A 154 14.63 -10.50 4.14
CA LEU A 154 14.59 -11.86 3.58
C LEU A 154 15.92 -12.28 2.96
N GLY A 155 16.57 -11.42 2.19
CA GLY A 155 17.88 -11.72 1.59
C GLY A 155 18.90 -12.15 2.64
N LYS A 156 19.04 -11.40 3.73
CA LYS A 156 19.91 -11.75 4.86
C LYS A 156 19.50 -13.05 5.53
N ALA A 157 18.22 -13.20 5.88
CA ALA A 157 17.73 -14.38 6.60
C ALA A 157 17.96 -15.69 5.81
N ILE A 158 17.69 -15.67 4.50
CA ILE A 158 17.86 -16.85 3.64
C ILE A 158 19.34 -17.21 3.44
N VAL A 159 20.23 -16.21 3.29
CA VAL A 159 21.68 -16.48 3.20
C VAL A 159 22.22 -17.12 4.48
N GLN A 160 21.77 -16.64 5.65
CA GLN A 160 22.13 -17.20 6.96
C GLN A 160 21.69 -18.66 7.13
N GLN A 161 20.62 -19.08 6.42
CA GLN A 161 20.12 -20.44 6.36
C GLN A 161 20.78 -21.33 5.27
N GLY A 162 21.85 -20.83 4.62
CA GLY A 162 22.60 -21.57 3.61
C GLY A 162 22.19 -21.31 2.16
N GLY A 163 21.15 -20.49 1.91
CA GLY A 163 20.74 -20.09 0.56
C GLY A 163 21.68 -19.04 -0.02
N LYS A 164 22.81 -19.45 -0.59
CA LYS A 164 23.91 -18.53 -0.95
C LYS A 164 23.94 -18.11 -2.41
N LYS A 165 23.43 -18.93 -3.35
CA LYS A 165 23.48 -18.66 -4.80
C LYS A 165 22.09 -18.30 -5.30
N TRP A 166 21.90 -17.06 -5.70
CA TRP A 166 20.59 -16.53 -6.06
C TRP A 166 20.46 -16.23 -7.53
N PHE A 167 19.28 -16.50 -8.08
CA PHE A 167 18.79 -15.99 -9.35
C PHE A 167 17.45 -15.31 -9.15
N PHE A 168 17.22 -14.14 -9.76
CA PHE A 168 15.96 -13.40 -9.58
C PHE A 168 15.05 -13.51 -10.81
N ILE A 169 13.75 -13.66 -10.56
CA ILE A 169 12.68 -13.46 -11.53
C ILE A 169 11.94 -12.22 -11.11
N THR A 170 12.02 -11.17 -11.92
CA THR A 170 11.71 -9.79 -11.49
C THR A 170 10.67 -9.14 -12.39
N ALA A 171 9.64 -8.55 -11.79
CA ALA A 171 8.64 -7.77 -12.50
C ALA A 171 9.28 -6.50 -13.11
N ASP A 172 9.05 -6.26 -14.40
CA ASP A 172 9.73 -5.21 -15.19
C ASP A 172 9.11 -3.82 -14.99
N TYR A 173 9.20 -3.29 -13.77
CA TYR A 173 8.80 -1.91 -13.42
C TYR A 173 9.51 -1.44 -12.15
N ALA A 174 9.29 -0.16 -11.77
CA ALA A 174 10.04 0.51 -10.69
C ALA A 174 10.14 -0.29 -9.38
N PHE A 175 9.05 -0.95 -8.96
CA PHE A 175 9.02 -1.76 -7.74
C PHE A 175 9.88 -3.02 -7.85
N GLY A 176 9.73 -3.81 -8.93
CA GLY A 176 10.48 -5.05 -9.09
C GLY A 176 11.99 -4.81 -9.17
N HIS A 177 12.40 -3.77 -9.92
CA HIS A 177 13.81 -3.36 -10.01
C HIS A 177 14.37 -2.95 -8.65
N ASP A 178 13.62 -2.17 -7.87
CA ASP A 178 14.05 -1.73 -6.55
C ASP A 178 14.12 -2.92 -5.57
N LEU A 179 13.11 -3.79 -5.55
CA LEU A 179 13.07 -4.97 -4.68
C LEU A 179 14.23 -5.93 -4.96
N GLU A 180 14.50 -6.23 -6.24
CA GLU A 180 15.66 -7.04 -6.64
C GLU A 180 16.96 -6.42 -6.15
N LYS A 181 17.13 -5.11 -6.39
CA LYS A 181 18.33 -4.38 -5.94
C LYS A 181 18.55 -4.50 -4.45
N GLN A 182 17.51 -4.24 -3.63
CA GLN A 182 17.61 -4.30 -2.17
C GLN A 182 17.93 -5.72 -1.68
N ALA A 183 17.29 -6.74 -2.27
CA ALA A 183 17.56 -8.13 -1.93
C ALA A 183 18.98 -8.56 -2.38
N ALA A 184 19.39 -8.22 -3.60
CA ALA A 184 20.71 -8.54 -4.14
C ALA A 184 21.86 -7.92 -3.32
N GLU A 185 21.70 -6.66 -2.89
CA GLU A 185 22.67 -6.00 -2.01
C GLU A 185 22.79 -6.73 -0.66
N ALA A 186 21.68 -7.14 -0.07
CA ALA A 186 21.67 -7.85 1.20
C ALA A 186 22.26 -9.27 1.08
N VAL A 187 21.96 -9.97 -0.02
CA VAL A 187 22.54 -11.28 -0.33
C VAL A 187 24.06 -11.18 -0.38
N LYS A 188 24.60 -10.23 -1.16
CA LYS A 188 26.05 -9.99 -1.28
C LYS A 188 26.67 -9.60 0.06
N ALA A 189 26.06 -8.66 0.79
CA ALA A 189 26.55 -8.21 2.09
C ALA A 189 26.56 -9.32 3.15
N SER A 190 25.74 -10.35 2.99
CA SER A 190 25.63 -11.51 3.88
C SER A 190 26.53 -12.68 3.45
N GLY A 191 27.36 -12.53 2.41
CA GLY A 191 28.26 -13.57 1.90
C GLY A 191 27.59 -14.54 0.92
N GLY A 192 26.50 -14.13 0.29
CA GLY A 192 25.89 -14.81 -0.83
C GLY A 192 26.31 -14.22 -2.18
N GLU A 193 25.88 -14.87 -3.25
CA GLU A 193 26.19 -14.53 -4.64
C GLU A 193 24.88 -14.40 -5.45
N VAL A 194 24.84 -13.44 -6.37
CA VAL A 194 23.75 -13.29 -7.35
C VAL A 194 24.27 -13.68 -8.71
N LEU A 195 23.75 -14.78 -9.24
CA LEU A 195 24.20 -15.37 -10.51
C LEU A 195 23.53 -14.73 -11.72
N GLY A 196 22.39 -14.06 -11.53
CA GLY A 196 21.69 -13.37 -12.60
C GLY A 196 20.26 -13.03 -12.25
N SER A 197 19.58 -12.43 -13.22
CA SER A 197 18.14 -12.15 -13.16
C SER A 197 17.50 -12.13 -14.53
N VAL A 198 16.18 -12.30 -14.56
CA VAL A 198 15.37 -12.16 -15.76
C VAL A 198 14.14 -11.30 -15.45
N ARG A 199 13.70 -10.51 -16.43
CA ARG A 199 12.58 -9.60 -16.32
C ARG A 199 11.32 -10.19 -16.95
N HIS A 200 10.16 -10.01 -16.29
CA HIS A 200 8.86 -10.37 -16.83
C HIS A 200 7.89 -9.18 -16.79
N PRO A 201 6.98 -9.03 -17.77
CA PRO A 201 5.92 -8.03 -17.72
C PRO A 201 4.98 -8.26 -16.53
N LEU A 202 4.34 -7.19 -16.04
CA LEU A 202 3.25 -7.30 -15.07
C LEU A 202 2.07 -8.09 -15.65
N GLY A 203 1.48 -8.97 -14.84
CA GLY A 203 0.36 -9.82 -15.24
C GLY A 203 0.78 -10.97 -16.16
N THR A 204 2.03 -11.43 -16.05
CA THR A 204 2.53 -12.59 -16.80
C THR A 204 1.76 -13.86 -16.42
N ALA A 205 1.15 -14.51 -17.42
CA ALA A 205 0.40 -15.76 -17.21
C ALA A 205 1.26 -17.01 -17.33
N ASP A 206 2.33 -16.98 -18.13
CA ASP A 206 3.24 -18.12 -18.38
C ASP A 206 4.67 -17.74 -18.02
N TYR A 207 5.22 -18.45 -17.03
CA TYR A 207 6.56 -18.24 -16.51
C TYR A 207 7.58 -19.28 -17.03
N ALA A 208 7.21 -20.20 -17.91
CA ALA A 208 8.06 -21.32 -18.33
C ALA A 208 9.46 -20.89 -18.78
N SER A 209 9.56 -19.88 -19.65
CA SER A 209 10.84 -19.40 -20.18
C SER A 209 11.72 -18.75 -19.10
N PHE A 210 11.12 -18.07 -18.13
CA PHE A 210 11.83 -17.46 -17.01
C PHE A 210 12.33 -18.52 -16.02
N LEU A 211 11.53 -19.53 -15.76
CA LEU A 211 11.86 -20.64 -14.86
C LEU A 211 12.98 -21.51 -15.44
N LEU A 212 13.00 -21.76 -16.75
CA LEU A 212 14.10 -22.44 -17.42
C LEU A 212 15.43 -21.73 -17.27
N GLN A 213 15.43 -20.40 -17.35
CA GLN A 213 16.64 -19.59 -17.12
C GLN A 213 17.10 -19.69 -15.66
N ALA A 214 16.17 -19.65 -14.70
CA ALA A 214 16.49 -19.83 -13.29
C ALA A 214 17.08 -21.23 -13.03
N GLN A 215 16.51 -22.29 -13.61
CA GLN A 215 16.99 -23.66 -13.49
C GLN A 215 18.41 -23.82 -14.06
N ALA A 216 18.69 -23.21 -15.22
CA ALA A 216 19.97 -23.28 -15.88
C ALA A 216 21.07 -22.44 -15.20
N SER A 217 20.72 -21.54 -14.28
CA SER A 217 21.64 -20.57 -13.67
C SER A 217 22.65 -21.16 -12.69
N GLY A 218 22.42 -22.36 -12.18
CA GLY A 218 23.19 -22.97 -11.10
C GLY A 218 22.94 -22.36 -9.70
N ALA A 219 21.89 -21.54 -9.56
CA ALA A 219 21.44 -21.00 -8.28
C ALA A 219 20.84 -22.11 -7.41
N ASN A 220 20.89 -21.93 -6.08
CA ASN A 220 20.13 -22.76 -5.14
C ASN A 220 18.96 -22.01 -4.49
N VAL A 221 18.78 -20.75 -4.86
CA VAL A 221 17.65 -19.90 -4.46
C VAL A 221 17.10 -19.16 -5.67
N VAL A 222 15.79 -19.26 -5.88
CA VAL A 222 15.08 -18.44 -6.85
C VAL A 222 14.29 -17.37 -6.06
N GLY A 223 14.70 -16.11 -6.20
CA GLY A 223 14.05 -14.96 -5.61
C GLY A 223 13.03 -14.35 -6.57
N PHE A 224 11.75 -14.34 -6.19
CA PHE A 224 10.69 -13.71 -6.96
C PHE A 224 10.56 -12.25 -6.51
N ALA A 225 11.12 -11.33 -7.31
CA ALA A 225 11.03 -9.88 -7.08
C ALA A 225 9.80 -9.30 -7.81
N ASN A 226 8.64 -9.83 -7.46
CA ASN A 226 7.32 -9.45 -7.92
C ASN A 226 6.33 -9.42 -6.75
N ALA A 227 5.05 -9.18 -6.99
CA ALA A 227 4.02 -9.10 -5.95
C ALA A 227 2.65 -9.47 -6.50
N GLY A 228 1.68 -9.69 -5.62
CA GLY A 228 0.31 -10.00 -6.01
C GLY A 228 0.19 -11.34 -6.71
N ASP A 229 -0.67 -11.39 -7.71
CA ASP A 229 -0.91 -12.61 -8.49
C ASP A 229 0.32 -13.09 -9.27
N ASP A 230 1.24 -12.16 -9.63
CA ASP A 230 2.51 -12.54 -10.27
C ASP A 230 3.37 -13.42 -9.37
N THR A 231 3.44 -13.11 -8.05
CA THR A 231 4.16 -13.96 -7.09
C THR A 231 3.52 -15.34 -6.98
N ILE A 232 2.19 -15.38 -6.86
CA ILE A 232 1.45 -16.63 -6.68
C ILE A 232 1.59 -17.52 -7.91
N THR A 233 1.41 -16.94 -9.10
CA THR A 233 1.49 -17.68 -10.38
C THR A 233 2.90 -18.19 -10.63
N SER A 234 3.93 -17.36 -10.47
CA SER A 234 5.32 -17.74 -10.69
C SER A 234 5.79 -18.83 -9.73
N MET A 235 5.40 -18.76 -8.44
CA MET A 235 5.76 -19.77 -7.44
C MET A 235 5.03 -21.09 -7.68
N LYS A 236 3.75 -21.09 -8.09
CA LYS A 236 3.02 -22.31 -8.47
C LYS A 236 3.67 -23.01 -9.66
N GLN A 237 3.93 -22.25 -10.72
CA GLN A 237 4.57 -22.81 -11.91
C GLN A 237 5.98 -23.29 -11.62
N ALA A 238 6.76 -22.62 -10.78
CA ALA A 238 8.06 -23.10 -10.34
C ALA A 238 7.98 -24.45 -9.63
N ALA A 239 6.95 -24.69 -8.82
CA ALA A 239 6.71 -25.98 -8.19
C ALA A 239 6.32 -27.06 -9.21
N GLU A 240 5.42 -26.74 -10.15
CA GLU A 240 5.01 -27.64 -11.23
C GLU A 240 6.18 -28.02 -12.15
N PHE A 241 7.09 -27.08 -12.40
CA PHE A 241 8.36 -27.31 -13.09
C PHE A 241 9.35 -28.16 -12.28
N GLY A 242 9.05 -28.46 -11.02
CA GLY A 242 9.91 -29.25 -10.15
C GLY A 242 11.12 -28.53 -9.57
N LEU A 243 11.18 -27.19 -9.65
CA LEU A 243 12.29 -26.40 -9.10
C LEU A 243 12.46 -26.58 -7.59
N THR A 244 11.38 -26.90 -6.86
CA THR A 244 11.41 -27.15 -5.41
C THR A 244 12.32 -28.30 -4.97
N LYS A 245 12.75 -29.17 -5.89
CA LYS A 245 13.66 -30.27 -5.58
C LYS A 245 15.09 -29.82 -5.30
N ASP A 246 15.54 -28.82 -6.07
CA ASP A 246 16.94 -28.37 -6.07
C ASP A 246 17.09 -26.89 -5.70
N HIS A 247 15.97 -26.14 -5.60
CA HIS A 247 15.97 -24.71 -5.34
C HIS A 247 15.05 -24.35 -4.18
N LYS A 248 15.50 -23.41 -3.33
CA LYS A 248 14.64 -22.71 -2.38
C LYS A 248 13.90 -21.59 -3.12
N LEU A 249 12.57 -21.63 -3.12
CA LEU A 249 11.74 -20.58 -3.72
C LEU A 249 11.46 -19.50 -2.67
N VAL A 250 11.75 -18.24 -2.99
CA VAL A 250 11.59 -17.11 -2.07
C VAL A 250 10.73 -16.04 -2.73
N GLY A 251 9.46 -15.96 -2.35
CA GLY A 251 8.60 -14.82 -2.70
C GLY A 251 8.98 -13.62 -1.82
N LEU A 252 9.66 -12.62 -2.38
CA LEU A 252 10.11 -11.45 -1.60
C LEU A 252 8.94 -10.61 -1.09
N ILE A 253 7.80 -10.64 -1.77
CA ILE A 253 6.51 -10.10 -1.33
C ILE A 253 5.47 -11.20 -1.40
N LEU A 254 5.45 -12.05 -0.41
CA LEU A 254 4.40 -13.06 -0.25
C LEU A 254 3.47 -12.61 0.88
N GLY A 255 2.35 -12.01 0.51
CA GLY A 255 1.36 -11.55 1.49
C GLY A 255 0.45 -12.67 1.97
N MET A 256 -0.12 -12.51 3.16
CA MET A 256 -1.03 -13.46 3.78
C MET A 256 -2.22 -13.83 2.85
N ASN A 257 -2.76 -12.87 2.10
CA ASN A 257 -3.92 -13.10 1.22
C ASN A 257 -3.62 -14.03 0.03
N GLY A 258 -2.36 -14.17 -0.37
CA GLY A 258 -1.94 -15.10 -1.42
C GLY A 258 -1.75 -16.55 -0.95
N LEU A 259 -1.54 -16.76 0.36
CA LEU A 259 -1.24 -18.08 0.92
C LEU A 259 -2.35 -19.13 0.71
N PRO A 260 -3.65 -18.81 0.85
CA PRO A 260 -4.71 -19.78 0.55
C PRO A 260 -4.63 -20.30 -0.89
N SER A 261 -4.25 -19.45 -1.84
CA SER A 261 -4.09 -19.84 -3.26
C SER A 261 -2.87 -20.71 -3.50
N LEU A 262 -1.77 -20.53 -2.75
CA LEU A 262 -0.59 -21.41 -2.80
C LEU A 262 -0.83 -22.73 -2.09
N GLY A 263 -1.61 -22.73 -1.03
CA GLY A 263 -1.84 -23.87 -0.14
C GLY A 263 -0.72 -24.04 0.89
N LEU A 264 -1.10 -24.31 2.14
CA LEU A 264 -0.16 -24.45 3.25
C LEU A 264 0.86 -25.58 3.03
N LYS A 265 0.43 -26.72 2.46
CA LYS A 265 1.33 -27.84 2.16
C LYS A 265 2.52 -27.45 1.28
N PHE A 266 2.30 -26.54 0.34
CA PHE A 266 3.37 -26.03 -0.53
C PHE A 266 4.19 -24.94 0.16
N ALA A 267 3.51 -24.00 0.82
CA ALA A 267 4.13 -22.80 1.36
C ALA A 267 4.72 -22.97 2.77
N GLN A 268 4.48 -24.10 3.47
CA GLN A 268 4.94 -24.34 4.84
C GLN A 268 6.44 -24.08 5.00
N GLY A 269 6.79 -23.41 6.08
CA GLY A 269 8.18 -23.04 6.37
C GLY A 269 8.70 -21.82 5.62
N ALA A 270 7.98 -21.32 4.60
CA ALA A 270 8.35 -20.09 3.90
C ALA A 270 8.36 -18.92 4.89
N GLN A 271 9.34 -18.03 4.73
CA GLN A 271 9.47 -16.83 5.55
C GLN A 271 8.92 -15.61 4.82
N ILE A 272 8.27 -14.75 5.59
CA ILE A 272 7.62 -13.52 5.13
C ILE A 272 8.01 -12.39 6.06
N MET A 273 8.39 -11.24 5.52
CA MET A 273 8.48 -9.99 6.28
C MET A 273 7.14 -9.28 6.22
N ASN A 274 6.62 -8.82 7.37
CA ASN A 274 5.37 -8.07 7.38
C ASN A 274 5.27 -7.16 8.61
N PRO A 275 4.75 -5.92 8.50
CA PRO A 275 4.55 -5.03 9.64
C PRO A 275 3.25 -5.29 10.40
N PHE A 276 2.38 -6.14 9.86
CA PHE A 276 1.08 -6.45 10.44
C PHE A 276 0.74 -7.92 10.25
N TYR A 277 0.18 -8.51 11.29
CA TYR A 277 -0.53 -9.79 11.21
C TYR A 277 -1.79 -9.71 12.07
N TRP A 278 -2.88 -10.29 11.59
CA TRP A 278 -4.18 -10.15 12.25
C TRP A 278 -4.21 -10.69 13.69
N ASP A 279 -3.35 -11.64 14.01
CA ASP A 279 -3.30 -12.30 15.32
C ASP A 279 -2.09 -11.86 16.19
N LEU A 280 -1.68 -10.58 16.10
CA LEU A 280 -0.60 -10.06 16.94
C LEU A 280 -1.07 -9.67 18.35
N ASN A 281 -2.26 -9.09 18.46
CA ASN A 281 -2.84 -8.59 19.71
C ASN A 281 -4.36 -8.45 19.61
N ASP A 282 -5.03 -8.08 20.70
CA ASP A 282 -6.48 -7.94 20.73
C ASP A 282 -7.01 -6.87 19.74
N GLY A 283 -6.26 -5.79 19.55
CA GLY A 283 -6.63 -4.74 18.58
C GLY A 283 -6.58 -5.22 17.14
N THR A 284 -5.52 -5.97 16.76
CA THR A 284 -5.42 -6.54 15.41
C THR A 284 -6.50 -7.59 15.17
N ARG A 285 -6.82 -8.43 16.16
CA ARG A 285 -7.91 -9.41 16.11
C ARG A 285 -9.28 -8.74 15.96
N ALA A 286 -9.55 -7.71 16.75
CA ALA A 286 -10.81 -6.95 16.69
C ALA A 286 -10.99 -6.26 15.33
N PHE A 287 -9.95 -5.64 14.81
CA PHE A 287 -9.94 -5.03 13.47
C PHE A 287 -10.22 -6.08 12.38
N ALA A 288 -9.49 -7.20 12.40
CA ALA A 288 -9.62 -8.25 11.39
C ALA A 288 -11.03 -8.85 11.34
N LYS A 289 -11.65 -9.08 12.48
CA LYS A 289 -13.03 -9.57 12.56
C LYS A 289 -14.02 -8.59 11.93
N ARG A 290 -13.96 -7.32 12.33
CA ARG A 290 -14.84 -6.26 11.80
C ARG A 290 -14.63 -6.06 10.28
N PHE A 291 -13.39 -6.11 9.83
CA PHE A 291 -13.03 -6.01 8.42
C PHE A 291 -13.64 -7.17 7.61
N ALA A 292 -13.45 -8.41 8.05
CA ALA A 292 -13.97 -9.60 7.38
C ALA A 292 -15.52 -9.62 7.28
N GLU A 293 -16.22 -9.01 8.24
CA GLU A 293 -17.68 -8.87 8.19
C GLU A 293 -18.14 -7.95 7.03
N ARG A 294 -17.27 -7.03 6.57
CA ARG A 294 -17.59 -6.00 5.57
C ARG A 294 -17.19 -6.34 4.14
N ILE A 295 -16.33 -7.33 3.94
CA ILE A 295 -15.94 -7.73 2.58
C ILE A 295 -16.61 -9.04 2.14
N PRO A 296 -16.95 -9.18 0.83
CA PRO A 296 -17.64 -10.38 0.33
C PRO A 296 -16.87 -11.67 0.57
N SER A 297 -15.54 -11.65 0.41
CA SER A 297 -14.66 -12.82 0.56
C SER A 297 -14.50 -13.31 2.00
N LYS A 298 -14.91 -12.52 2.99
CA LYS A 298 -14.65 -12.77 4.42
C LYS A 298 -13.16 -12.96 4.75
N ALA A 299 -12.27 -12.50 3.88
CA ALA A 299 -10.83 -12.54 4.09
C ALA A 299 -10.42 -11.62 5.24
N TYR A 300 -9.36 -11.99 5.94
CA TYR A 300 -8.75 -11.13 6.94
C TYR A 300 -7.82 -10.10 6.27
N PRO A 301 -7.67 -8.91 6.88
CA PRO A 301 -6.88 -7.83 6.29
C PRO A 301 -5.39 -8.16 6.31
N ASN A 302 -4.69 -7.67 5.30
CA ASN A 302 -3.23 -7.65 5.27
C ASN A 302 -2.67 -6.30 5.77
N ASP A 303 -1.36 -6.17 5.72
CA ASP A 303 -0.62 -4.98 6.14
C ASP A 303 -0.97 -3.71 5.35
N MET A 304 -1.21 -3.83 4.04
CA MET A 304 -1.53 -2.69 3.17
C MET A 304 -2.92 -2.14 3.52
N GLN A 305 -3.90 -3.01 3.68
CA GLN A 305 -5.27 -2.67 4.10
C GLN A 305 -5.31 -2.10 5.52
N ALA A 306 -4.58 -2.72 6.46
CA ALA A 306 -4.39 -2.18 7.81
C ALA A 306 -3.68 -0.82 7.79
N GLY A 307 -2.72 -0.65 6.86
CA GLY A 307 -2.01 0.60 6.64
C GLY A 307 -2.92 1.74 6.19
N VAL A 308 -3.88 1.46 5.30
CA VAL A 308 -4.90 2.45 4.91
C VAL A 308 -5.72 2.89 6.11
N TYR A 309 -6.23 1.94 6.92
CA TYR A 309 -6.99 2.27 8.12
C TYR A 309 -6.21 3.16 9.08
N ALA A 310 -5.01 2.75 9.47
CA ALA A 310 -4.21 3.48 10.46
C ALA A 310 -3.76 4.86 9.94
N SER A 311 -3.39 4.94 8.65
CA SER A 311 -2.93 6.19 8.05
C SER A 311 -4.06 7.21 7.85
N VAL A 312 -5.27 6.77 7.51
CA VAL A 312 -6.44 7.66 7.42
C VAL A 312 -6.76 8.25 8.79
N ILE A 313 -6.78 7.46 9.86
CA ILE A 313 -6.99 7.98 11.23
C ILE A 313 -5.93 9.01 11.59
N HIS A 314 -4.66 8.73 11.31
CA HIS A 314 -3.57 9.65 11.62
C HIS A 314 -3.64 10.95 10.80
N TYR A 315 -4.01 10.85 9.53
CA TYR A 315 -4.27 12.01 8.66
C TYR A 315 -5.41 12.87 9.21
N LEU A 316 -6.54 12.28 9.62
CA LEU A 316 -7.68 13.01 10.16
C LEU A 316 -7.33 13.75 11.46
N LYS A 317 -6.51 13.12 12.33
CA LYS A 317 -5.94 13.81 13.52
C LYS A 317 -5.09 15.02 13.12
N ALA A 318 -4.29 14.91 12.05
CA ALA A 318 -3.49 16.04 11.56
C ALA A 318 -4.37 17.15 10.96
N VAL A 319 -5.43 16.80 10.23
CA VAL A 319 -6.41 17.74 9.71
C VAL A 319 -7.09 18.53 10.85
N ASP A 320 -7.47 17.86 11.94
CA ASP A 320 -8.02 18.51 13.13
C ASP A 320 -6.99 19.45 13.78
N LYS A 321 -5.74 19.00 13.93
CA LYS A 321 -4.66 19.82 14.53
C LYS A 321 -4.38 21.09 13.73
N VAL A 322 -4.44 21.01 12.39
CA VAL A 322 -4.21 22.15 11.47
C VAL A 322 -5.48 23.02 11.32
N GLY A 323 -6.65 22.46 11.62
CA GLY A 323 -7.93 23.15 11.43
C GLY A 323 -8.46 23.08 9.98
N GLY A 324 -7.93 22.19 9.14
CA GLY A 324 -8.38 22.00 7.76
C GLY A 324 -7.46 21.13 6.92
N ALA A 325 -7.95 20.73 5.73
CA ALA A 325 -7.24 19.80 4.82
C ALA A 325 -6.64 20.50 3.58
N LYS A 326 -6.84 21.81 3.40
CA LYS A 326 -6.48 22.49 2.14
C LYS A 326 -4.99 22.75 1.98
N ASP A 327 -4.25 22.91 3.08
CA ASP A 327 -2.79 23.02 3.08
C ASP A 327 -2.15 21.65 3.32
N GLY A 328 -1.91 20.89 2.24
CA GLY A 328 -1.37 19.55 2.32
C GLY A 328 0.01 19.46 2.98
N LYS A 329 0.87 20.48 2.77
CA LYS A 329 2.19 20.54 3.42
C LYS A 329 2.05 20.73 4.93
N ALA A 330 1.16 21.61 5.38
CA ALA A 330 0.90 21.81 6.81
C ALA A 330 0.34 20.53 7.45
N VAL A 331 -0.58 19.83 6.78
CA VAL A 331 -1.14 18.55 7.25
C VAL A 331 -0.04 17.51 7.38
N VAL A 332 0.82 17.31 6.36
CA VAL A 332 1.91 16.33 6.44
C VAL A 332 2.95 16.73 7.51
N THR A 333 3.22 18.02 7.70
CA THR A 333 4.07 18.49 8.81
C THR A 333 3.46 18.10 10.15
N ALA A 334 2.17 18.33 10.34
CA ALA A 334 1.47 17.93 11.57
C ALA A 334 1.47 16.40 11.78
N MET A 335 1.33 15.61 10.68
CA MET A 335 1.47 14.15 10.75
C MET A 335 2.86 13.72 11.25
N LYS A 336 3.93 14.38 10.81
CA LYS A 336 5.32 14.08 11.22
C LYS A 336 5.61 14.49 12.66
N GLU A 337 4.98 15.55 13.16
CA GLU A 337 5.15 16.03 14.54
C GLU A 337 4.42 15.19 15.58
N MET A 338 3.40 14.45 15.18
CA MET A 338 2.63 13.60 16.07
C MET A 338 3.22 12.18 16.12
N PRO A 339 3.40 11.59 17.32
CA PRO A 339 3.71 10.17 17.41
C PRO A 339 2.57 9.34 16.84
N THR A 340 2.89 8.22 16.23
CA THR A 340 1.91 7.21 15.87
C THR A 340 1.80 6.19 17.00
N ASP A 341 0.60 5.95 17.49
CA ASP A 341 0.30 4.89 18.46
C ASP A 341 -1.08 4.34 18.11
N ASP A 342 -1.10 3.20 17.49
CA ASP A 342 -2.31 2.53 17.02
C ASP A 342 -2.23 1.02 17.25
N PRO A 343 -3.36 0.31 17.44
CA PRO A 343 -3.36 -1.10 17.78
C PRO A 343 -2.84 -2.01 16.67
N LEU A 344 -2.72 -1.51 15.43
CA LEU A 344 -2.34 -2.30 14.26
C LEU A 344 -0.82 -2.33 14.04
N PHE A 345 -0.15 -1.17 14.23
CA PHE A 345 1.29 -1.01 13.99
C PHE A 345 2.08 -0.63 15.27
N GLY A 346 1.37 -0.43 16.38
CA GLY A 346 1.98 -0.03 17.64
C GLY A 346 2.56 1.39 17.62
N LYS A 347 3.50 1.63 18.57
CA LYS A 347 4.18 2.92 18.70
C LYS A 347 5.18 3.14 17.58
N GLY A 348 5.23 4.36 17.09
CA GLY A 348 6.14 4.77 16.03
C GLY A 348 6.12 6.26 15.78
N TYR A 349 6.73 6.69 14.68
CA TYR A 349 6.79 8.08 14.27
C TYR A 349 7.02 8.18 12.76
N ILE A 350 6.84 9.37 12.21
CA ILE A 350 7.12 9.65 10.80
C ILE A 350 8.38 10.52 10.73
N ARG A 351 9.40 10.07 10.00
CA ARG A 351 10.68 10.79 9.82
C ARG A 351 10.51 12.01 8.89
N LYS A 352 11.55 12.85 8.82
CA LYS A 352 11.59 14.02 7.90
C LYS A 352 11.42 13.62 6.44
N ASP A 353 11.99 12.47 6.03
CA ASP A 353 11.87 11.93 4.68
C ASP A 353 10.47 11.36 4.36
N GLY A 354 9.55 11.33 5.32
CA GLY A 354 8.19 10.83 5.17
C GLY A 354 8.01 9.34 5.46
N ARG A 355 9.07 8.60 5.84
CA ARG A 355 8.95 7.18 6.22
C ARG A 355 8.35 7.05 7.62
N LYS A 356 7.21 6.33 7.74
CA LYS A 356 6.71 5.89 9.03
C LYS A 356 7.58 4.76 9.57
N ILE A 357 8.07 4.90 10.79
CA ILE A 357 8.86 3.89 11.51
C ILE A 357 7.95 3.15 12.48
N HIS A 358 8.00 1.83 12.42
CA HIS A 358 7.25 0.89 13.25
C HIS A 358 7.94 -0.48 13.22
N PRO A 359 7.64 -1.40 14.15
CA PRO A 359 8.19 -2.76 14.11
C PRO A 359 7.79 -3.52 12.84
N LEU A 360 8.66 -4.43 12.40
CA LEU A 360 8.35 -5.48 11.44
C LEU A 360 8.46 -6.85 12.09
N TYR A 361 7.78 -7.82 11.53
CA TYR A 361 7.77 -9.19 12.00
C TYR A 361 8.31 -10.12 10.92
N LEU A 362 9.25 -10.96 11.28
CA LEU A 362 9.58 -12.14 10.50
C LEU A 362 8.55 -13.20 10.86
N LEU A 363 7.74 -13.57 9.90
CA LEU A 363 6.69 -14.56 10.00
C LEU A 363 7.10 -15.83 9.26
N GLN A 364 6.61 -16.97 9.71
CA GLN A 364 6.78 -18.25 9.02
C GLN A 364 5.41 -18.84 8.71
N VAL A 365 5.24 -19.34 7.50
CA VAL A 365 4.04 -20.07 7.09
C VAL A 365 3.96 -21.37 7.88
N LYS A 366 2.80 -21.59 8.53
CA LYS A 366 2.50 -22.79 9.31
C LYS A 366 2.39 -24.01 8.41
N ALA A 367 2.70 -25.19 8.97
CA ALA A 367 2.31 -26.46 8.39
C ALA A 367 0.78 -26.63 8.50
N PRO A 368 0.15 -27.45 7.62
CA PRO A 368 -1.31 -27.66 7.68
C PRO A 368 -1.83 -28.06 9.06
N GLU A 369 -1.09 -28.90 9.78
CA GLU A 369 -1.43 -29.41 11.12
C GLU A 369 -1.28 -28.35 12.23
N GLU A 370 -0.57 -27.26 11.98
CA GLU A 370 -0.40 -26.13 12.89
C GLU A 370 -1.52 -25.08 12.76
N SER A 371 -2.30 -25.14 11.67
CA SER A 371 -3.34 -24.15 11.34
C SER A 371 -4.69 -24.55 11.92
N ASN A 372 -5.27 -23.69 12.76
CA ASN A 372 -6.51 -23.95 13.48
C ASN A 372 -7.74 -23.30 12.81
N SER A 373 -7.54 -22.46 11.78
CA SER A 373 -8.62 -21.77 11.05
C SER A 373 -8.14 -21.33 9.67
N ALA A 374 -9.07 -20.93 8.80
CA ALA A 374 -8.79 -20.53 7.42
C ALA A 374 -7.74 -19.42 7.29
N TRP A 375 -7.57 -18.56 8.30
CA TRP A 375 -6.64 -17.42 8.29
C TRP A 375 -5.51 -17.56 9.31
N ASP A 376 -5.45 -18.66 10.04
CA ASP A 376 -4.35 -18.98 10.96
C ASP A 376 -3.16 -19.59 10.21
N LEU A 377 -2.56 -18.79 9.32
CA LEU A 377 -1.59 -19.22 8.32
C LEU A 377 -0.14 -19.01 8.72
N LEU A 378 0.11 -18.11 9.69
CA LEU A 378 1.45 -17.62 10.00
C LEU A 378 1.73 -17.70 11.50
N LYS A 379 3.00 -17.83 11.83
CA LYS A 379 3.53 -17.69 13.20
C LYS A 379 4.66 -16.66 13.22
N VAL A 380 4.72 -15.87 14.30
CA VAL A 380 5.79 -14.88 14.51
C VAL A 380 7.08 -15.61 14.90
N VAL A 381 8.13 -15.40 14.12
CA VAL A 381 9.47 -15.95 14.39
C VAL A 381 10.35 -14.93 15.10
N ALA A 382 10.28 -13.67 14.67
CA ALA A 382 11.06 -12.59 15.28
C ALA A 382 10.35 -11.25 15.09
N THR A 383 10.58 -10.33 16.03
CA THR A 383 10.21 -8.93 15.92
C THR A 383 11.46 -8.11 15.66
N ILE A 384 11.43 -7.27 14.63
CA ILE A 384 12.52 -6.40 14.23
C ILE A 384 12.09 -4.97 14.55
N LYS A 385 12.93 -4.24 15.29
CA LYS A 385 12.66 -2.83 15.60
C LYS A 385 12.63 -2.02 14.30
N GLY A 386 11.79 -1.00 14.23
CA GLY A 386 11.65 -0.18 13.04
C GLY A 386 12.95 0.48 12.59
N GLU A 387 13.76 0.93 13.54
CA GLU A 387 15.07 1.53 13.28
C GLU A 387 16.05 0.56 12.59
N ASP A 388 15.93 -0.74 12.87
CA ASP A 388 16.77 -1.80 12.29
C ASP A 388 16.18 -2.35 10.98
N ALA A 389 14.87 -2.16 10.76
CA ALA A 389 14.15 -2.70 9.61
C ALA A 389 14.19 -1.78 8.40
N PHE A 390 14.03 -0.47 8.61
CA PHE A 390 14.03 0.53 7.55
C PHE A 390 15.41 1.15 7.34
N ARG A 391 15.67 1.55 6.10
CA ARG A 391 16.91 2.22 5.72
C ARG A 391 17.15 3.45 6.61
N ALA A 392 18.40 3.69 7.02
CA ALA A 392 18.75 4.91 7.74
C ALA A 392 18.39 6.16 6.91
N GLU A 393 17.89 7.20 7.57
CA GLU A 393 17.44 8.43 6.89
C GLU A 393 18.58 9.06 6.08
N SER A 394 19.79 9.04 6.62
CA SER A 394 21.00 9.56 5.96
C SER A 394 21.38 8.83 4.66
N GLU A 395 20.99 7.57 4.50
CA GLU A 395 21.27 6.78 3.29
C GLU A 395 20.25 7.05 2.17
N GLY A 396 19.13 7.70 2.48
CA GLY A 396 18.02 7.91 1.57
C GLY A 396 18.24 8.94 0.48
N LYS A 397 19.16 9.87 0.68
CA LYS A 397 19.42 11.02 -0.21
C LYS A 397 18.15 11.87 -0.45
N CYS A 398 17.27 11.93 0.54
CA CYS A 398 16.08 12.77 0.47
C CYS A 398 16.49 14.24 0.61
N PRO A 399 16.11 15.13 -0.35
CA PRO A 399 16.45 16.56 -0.27
C PRO A 399 15.93 17.27 0.98
N LEU A 400 14.92 16.71 1.65
CA LEU A 400 14.34 17.29 2.89
C LEU A 400 15.20 17.01 4.13
N THR A 401 16.16 16.09 4.06
CA THR A 401 17.00 15.67 5.20
C THR A 401 18.40 16.24 5.16
N THR A 402 18.76 16.89 4.06
CA THR A 402 20.08 17.50 3.83
C THR A 402 20.13 19.00 4.14
N GLN A 403 19.01 19.55 4.67
CA GLN A 403 18.90 20.97 5.08
C GLN A 403 19.07 21.14 6.58
#